data_ab535266825feafea6e12d14c06d937f
#
_entry.id   ab535266825feafea6e12d14c06d937f
#
_cell.length_a   1.000
_cell.length_b   1.000
_cell.length_c   1.000
_cell.angle_alpha   90.00
_cell.angle_beta   90.00
_cell.angle_gamma   90.00
#
_symmetry.space_group_name_H-M   'P 1'
#
loop_
_entity.id
_entity.type
_entity.pdbx_description
1 polymer ?
#
loop_
_entity_poly.entity_id
_entity_poly.type
_entity_poly.pdbx_seq_one_letter_code
_entity_poly.pdbx_strand_id
1 'polypeptide(L)'
;MRPFNDSVIYFAVVDRFYNGNPENDRGRNPGSYDPSRSDWFRYWGGDLNGVVMKLDYLRELGASALWLTPIFDQIDGLVDVEGRGMAGYHGYWAKDFKRLDEHLAGSPEDVRVFASDNTVVDRLVRALRGMGMRLVLDIVCNHSSPAQRVDTGGRPTKGEIYDDGVLLTSYYDDRLGWYHRNGGVNNWNDKAQVEGSELCGLADFNESRIGYRNYIKDAMRLWLDKGADAFRVDTVKHMPLWFWQEFVSDMVFHKPELFIFGEWFQGGCCDGLSVQFANKSGMGMLDFSLQRALEDCLARNSGAGFGAVDAVFGRDALFDDVRHLVTFIDNHDMPRFMSAGATERRVDMALALILTCRGTPCVYYGTEQYLHNDTNGGQDPYNRPMMERWSTDTPAFLLIKKLAAVRKENPAVQYGSHRTKSLSPEVYAYTRVYRDNCCLAVFNRGPQTRINLEGVELPDGEHLDVLSGRPLAVKGGRIEGLELGRDSALVVQYKGTPRRHNGLELTFILNGFRTSFGQRVKVIGNCPELGGWDREKAFPLEYINENMWIGHLPVKESAGRPIAYKFMVEDEGGGGLFYENRPAHFRHLPAGGFLELKHAWS
;
A
#
# COMPACT_ATOMS: atom_id res chain seq x y z
N MET A 1 -12.61 -7.18 2.69
CA MET A 1 -11.57 -6.14 2.47
C MET A 1 -11.33 -5.99 0.97
N ARG A 2 -11.19 -4.79 0.45
CA ARG A 2 -11.03 -4.53 -0.98
C ARG A 2 -9.67 -3.84 -1.24
N PRO A 3 -8.71 -4.48 -1.89
CA PRO A 3 -7.43 -3.86 -2.20
C PRO A 3 -7.57 -2.74 -3.25
N PHE A 4 -6.63 -1.80 -3.24
CA PHE A 4 -6.65 -0.62 -4.11
C PHE A 4 -5.90 -0.85 -5.45
N ASN A 5 -6.07 -2.02 -6.07
CA ASN A 5 -5.33 -2.41 -7.27
C ASN A 5 -5.50 -1.48 -8.48
N ASP A 6 -6.62 -0.77 -8.54
CA ASP A 6 -6.94 0.24 -9.55
C ASP A 6 -6.32 1.61 -9.25
N SER A 7 -5.66 1.75 -8.10
CA SER A 7 -5.19 3.02 -7.56
C SER A 7 -3.67 3.16 -7.62
N VAL A 8 -3.24 4.42 -7.54
CA VAL A 8 -1.90 4.84 -7.19
C VAL A 8 -2.01 5.59 -5.86
N ILE A 9 -1.34 5.09 -4.82
CA ILE A 9 -1.23 5.76 -3.53
C ILE A 9 -0.15 6.84 -3.64
N TYR A 10 -0.45 8.05 -3.19
CA TYR A 10 0.55 9.08 -2.95
C TYR A 10 0.74 9.25 -1.46
N PHE A 11 1.96 9.04 -0.96
CA PHE A 11 2.27 9.12 0.46
C PHE A 11 2.91 10.45 0.82
N ALA A 12 2.31 11.22 1.72
CA ALA A 12 2.77 12.52 2.17
C ALA A 12 3.10 12.53 3.67
N VAL A 13 4.30 13.03 4.01
CA VAL A 13 4.63 13.50 5.36
C VAL A 13 4.02 14.88 5.52
N VAL A 14 2.94 14.99 6.31
CA VAL A 14 2.09 16.20 6.32
C VAL A 14 2.89 17.45 6.63
N ASP A 15 3.72 17.41 7.69
CA ASP A 15 4.57 18.55 8.09
C ASP A 15 5.56 19.00 7.02
N ARG A 16 5.95 18.12 6.09
CA ARG A 16 6.95 18.37 5.04
C ARG A 16 6.32 18.61 3.66
N PHE A 17 4.99 18.65 3.59
CA PHE A 17 4.30 18.70 2.31
C PHE A 17 4.04 20.13 1.85
N TYR A 18 3.16 20.86 2.51
CA TYR A 18 2.86 22.26 2.19
C TYR A 18 2.24 22.98 3.38
N ASN A 19 2.73 24.18 3.70
CA ASN A 19 2.15 25.04 4.73
C ASN A 19 0.96 25.80 4.17
N GLY A 20 -0.25 25.49 4.62
CA GLY A 20 -1.49 26.14 4.21
C GLY A 20 -2.02 27.13 5.25
N ASN A 21 -1.54 27.08 6.49
CA ASN A 21 -1.95 27.96 7.59
C ASN A 21 -0.79 28.30 8.53
N PRO A 22 -0.05 29.37 8.30
CA PRO A 22 1.07 29.76 9.17
C PRO A 22 0.70 30.09 10.62
N GLU A 23 -0.59 30.21 10.95
CA GLU A 23 -1.03 30.51 12.32
C GLU A 23 -0.93 29.31 13.26
N ASN A 24 -0.95 28.07 12.74
CA ASN A 24 -0.83 26.84 13.53
C ASN A 24 0.61 26.37 13.73
N ASP A 25 1.60 26.94 13.01
CA ASP A 25 2.98 26.44 12.94
C ASP A 25 3.63 26.22 14.32
N ARG A 26 3.36 27.09 15.28
CA ARG A 26 4.03 27.08 16.58
C ARG A 26 3.44 26.11 17.60
N GLY A 27 2.20 25.68 17.40
CA GLY A 27 1.49 24.85 18.36
C GLY A 27 1.52 25.42 19.79
N ARG A 28 1.34 24.54 20.79
CA ARG A 28 1.45 24.89 22.22
C ARG A 28 2.89 25.08 22.68
N ASN A 29 3.85 24.44 22.01
CA ASN A 29 5.27 24.58 22.30
C ASN A 29 6.00 25.27 21.14
N PRO A 30 6.24 26.59 21.20
CA PRO A 30 6.95 27.30 20.14
C PRO A 30 8.36 26.78 19.86
N GLY A 31 8.98 26.07 20.81
CA GLY A 31 10.30 25.44 20.65
C GLY A 31 10.28 24.18 19.77
N SER A 32 9.10 23.66 19.43
CA SER A 32 8.95 22.52 18.53
C SER A 32 8.99 22.89 17.04
N TYR A 33 8.88 24.17 16.69
CA TYR A 33 8.82 24.70 15.33
C TYR A 33 10.11 25.42 14.92
N ASP A 34 10.58 25.22 13.70
CA ASP A 34 11.70 25.94 13.09
C ASP A 34 11.27 26.65 11.79
N PRO A 35 11.04 27.98 11.85
CA PRO A 35 10.66 28.76 10.66
C PRO A 35 11.75 28.82 9.58
N SER A 36 13.01 28.56 9.94
CA SER A 36 14.13 28.55 9.01
C SER A 36 14.25 27.24 8.22
N ARG A 37 13.55 26.18 8.67
CA ARG A 37 13.61 24.82 8.10
C ARG A 37 15.02 24.24 8.03
N SER A 38 15.86 24.60 9.00
CA SER A 38 17.25 24.13 9.11
C SER A 38 17.43 23.05 10.16
N ASP A 39 16.58 23.02 11.19
CA ASP A 39 16.56 21.97 12.19
C ASP A 39 15.57 20.86 11.78
N TRP A 40 16.13 19.75 11.29
CA TRP A 40 15.40 18.59 10.80
C TRP A 40 14.57 17.87 11.86
N PHE A 41 14.80 18.14 13.15
CA PHE A 41 14.10 17.57 14.29
C PHE A 41 12.91 18.41 14.76
N ARG A 42 12.49 19.42 13.99
CA ARG A 42 11.38 20.33 14.31
C ARG A 42 10.27 20.25 13.27
N TYR A 43 9.10 20.73 13.66
CA TYR A 43 8.04 21.04 12.70
C TYR A 43 8.51 22.14 11.72
N TRP A 44 8.08 22.02 10.48
CA TRP A 44 8.36 22.99 9.40
C TRP A 44 7.09 23.63 8.85
N GLY A 45 5.93 23.31 9.42
CA GLY A 45 4.66 23.99 9.21
C GLY A 45 3.78 23.44 8.09
N GLY A 46 4.07 22.27 7.53
CA GLY A 46 3.11 21.60 6.64
C GLY A 46 1.88 21.15 7.43
N ASP A 47 0.68 21.32 6.84
CA ASP A 47 -0.60 21.08 7.51
C ASP A 47 -1.69 20.53 6.58
N LEU A 48 -2.88 20.20 7.12
CA LEU A 48 -3.98 19.65 6.33
C LEU A 48 -4.63 20.68 5.41
N ASN A 49 -4.57 21.99 5.70
CA ASN A 49 -4.98 23.02 4.74
C ASN A 49 -4.06 23.01 3.52
N GLY A 50 -2.76 22.88 3.74
CA GLY A 50 -1.77 22.75 2.69
C GLY A 50 -2.00 21.50 1.83
N VAL A 51 -2.35 20.39 2.45
CA VAL A 51 -2.76 19.18 1.72
C VAL A 51 -3.98 19.46 0.84
N VAL A 52 -5.03 20.10 1.39
CA VAL A 52 -6.23 20.45 0.61
C VAL A 52 -5.89 21.34 -0.57
N MET A 53 -5.02 22.34 -0.39
CA MET A 53 -4.58 23.26 -1.46
C MET A 53 -3.83 22.57 -2.60
N LYS A 54 -3.25 21.39 -2.37
CA LYS A 54 -2.47 20.62 -3.35
C LYS A 54 -3.20 19.43 -3.96
N LEU A 55 -4.47 19.21 -3.65
CA LEU A 55 -5.22 18.06 -4.19
C LEU A 55 -5.37 18.08 -5.70
N ASP A 56 -5.49 19.25 -6.34
CA ASP A 56 -5.56 19.34 -7.81
C ASP A 56 -4.26 18.87 -8.46
N TYR A 57 -3.10 19.19 -7.88
CA TYR A 57 -1.79 18.68 -8.32
C TYR A 57 -1.73 17.15 -8.23
N LEU A 58 -2.18 16.56 -7.10
CA LEU A 58 -2.20 15.11 -6.90
C LEU A 58 -3.15 14.41 -7.87
N ARG A 59 -4.32 15.01 -8.12
CA ARG A 59 -5.27 14.51 -9.12
C ARG A 59 -4.67 14.53 -10.53
N GLU A 60 -3.98 15.60 -10.89
CA GLU A 60 -3.30 15.73 -12.20
C GLU A 60 -2.18 14.70 -12.35
N LEU A 61 -1.42 14.42 -11.30
CA LEU A 61 -0.41 13.34 -11.25
C LEU A 61 -1.03 11.96 -11.53
N GLY A 62 -2.32 11.79 -11.25
CA GLY A 62 -3.03 10.51 -11.37
C GLY A 62 -3.10 9.72 -10.05
N ALA A 63 -2.74 10.33 -8.92
CA ALA A 63 -2.98 9.74 -7.62
C ALA A 63 -4.49 9.56 -7.39
N SER A 64 -4.89 8.41 -6.88
CA SER A 64 -6.28 8.07 -6.58
C SER A 64 -6.48 7.63 -5.14
N ALA A 65 -5.41 7.59 -4.36
CA ALA A 65 -5.43 7.47 -2.91
C ALA A 65 -4.33 8.34 -2.30
N LEU A 66 -4.63 9.02 -1.21
CA LEU A 66 -3.70 9.86 -0.46
C LEU A 66 -3.43 9.23 0.89
N TRP A 67 -2.18 8.83 1.15
CA TRP A 67 -1.72 8.35 2.45
C TRP A 67 -1.02 9.49 3.18
N LEU A 68 -1.49 9.81 4.38
CA LEU A 68 -0.93 10.81 5.28
C LEU A 68 -0.24 10.13 6.46
N THR A 69 0.93 10.64 6.89
CA THR A 69 1.50 10.30 8.20
C THR A 69 0.47 10.48 9.31
N PRO A 70 0.61 9.82 10.49
CA PRO A 70 -0.40 9.92 11.54
C PRO A 70 -0.71 11.37 11.88
N ILE A 71 -2.01 11.70 11.91
CA ILE A 71 -2.52 13.08 12.12
C ILE A 71 -3.03 13.29 13.55
N PHE A 72 -2.89 12.29 14.40
CA PHE A 72 -3.35 12.33 15.81
C PHE A 72 -2.55 13.34 16.64
N ASP A 73 -3.11 13.79 17.76
CA ASP A 73 -2.45 14.75 18.68
C ASP A 73 -1.16 14.15 19.23
N GLN A 74 -0.03 14.80 18.93
CA GLN A 74 1.31 14.38 19.28
C GLN A 74 1.75 14.96 20.63
N ILE A 75 2.89 14.49 21.16
CA ILE A 75 3.50 15.07 22.34
C ILE A 75 3.82 16.56 22.16
N ASP A 76 3.66 17.35 23.23
CA ASP A 76 3.99 18.79 23.20
C ASP A 76 5.49 19.04 23.45
N GLY A 77 6.19 18.10 24.10
CA GLY A 77 7.59 18.22 24.48
C GLY A 77 8.56 17.76 23.40
N LEU A 78 9.83 17.74 23.77
CA LEU A 78 10.90 17.25 22.90
C LEU A 78 11.49 15.96 23.47
N VAL A 79 11.80 15.02 22.59
CA VAL A 79 12.50 13.77 22.92
C VAL A 79 14.00 13.93 22.67
N ASP A 80 14.84 13.40 23.54
CA ASP A 80 16.29 13.38 23.30
C ASP A 80 16.65 12.32 22.24
N VAL A 81 17.15 12.78 21.12
CA VAL A 81 17.72 11.92 20.08
C VAL A 81 19.15 12.39 19.84
N GLU A 82 20.13 11.60 20.24
CA GLU A 82 21.56 11.89 20.09
C GLU A 82 21.98 13.27 20.65
N GLY A 83 21.43 13.65 21.82
CA GLY A 83 21.71 14.94 22.45
C GLY A 83 20.93 16.12 21.85
N ARG A 84 20.10 15.91 20.86
CA ARG A 84 19.24 16.92 20.23
C ARG A 84 17.77 16.68 20.62
N GLY A 85 17.02 17.75 20.81
CA GLY A 85 15.58 17.62 21.07
C GLY A 85 14.83 17.37 19.76
N MET A 86 13.98 16.36 19.67
CA MET A 86 13.15 16.05 18.52
C MET A 86 11.67 16.24 18.87
N ALA A 87 10.94 16.92 18.02
CA ALA A 87 9.48 17.09 18.10
C ALA A 87 8.74 15.95 17.39
N GLY A 88 7.45 15.77 17.69
CA GLY A 88 6.61 14.72 17.09
C GLY A 88 6.13 14.99 15.65
N TYR A 89 6.83 15.79 14.87
CA TYR A 89 6.41 16.23 13.52
C TYR A 89 6.10 15.09 12.54
N HIS A 90 6.67 13.92 12.79
CA HIS A 90 6.46 12.72 11.94
C HIS A 90 5.14 12.00 12.21
N GLY A 91 4.49 12.28 13.37
CA GLY A 91 3.17 11.72 13.70
C GLY A 91 3.17 10.42 14.50
N TYR A 92 4.33 9.81 14.80
CA TYR A 92 4.38 8.48 15.43
C TYR A 92 4.48 8.51 16.97
N TRP A 93 4.34 9.67 17.60
CA TRP A 93 4.37 9.83 19.06
C TRP A 93 3.03 10.36 19.60
N ALA A 94 1.94 9.73 19.16
CA ALA A 94 0.60 10.14 19.55
C ALA A 94 0.36 10.01 21.06
N LYS A 95 -0.31 11.04 21.62
CA LYS A 95 -0.81 11.06 23.00
C LYS A 95 -2.33 10.99 23.06
N ASP A 96 -3.05 11.44 22.03
CA ASP A 96 -4.49 11.33 21.95
C ASP A 96 -4.94 10.91 20.53
N PHE A 97 -5.41 9.67 20.42
CA PHE A 97 -5.84 9.10 19.14
C PHE A 97 -7.23 9.59 18.70
N LYS A 98 -7.91 10.38 19.54
CA LYS A 98 -9.23 10.96 19.26
C LYS A 98 -9.18 12.47 19.02
N ARG A 99 -7.99 13.04 18.87
CA ARG A 99 -7.77 14.44 18.51
C ARG A 99 -6.86 14.58 17.32
N LEU A 100 -7.00 15.70 16.62
CA LEU A 100 -6.08 16.12 15.57
C LEU A 100 -4.92 16.88 16.20
N ASP A 101 -3.71 16.66 15.68
CA ASP A 101 -2.52 17.44 16.08
C ASP A 101 -2.72 18.94 15.76
N GLU A 102 -2.34 19.79 16.69
CA GLU A 102 -2.57 21.23 16.59
C GLU A 102 -1.75 21.90 15.46
N HIS A 103 -0.55 21.36 15.15
CA HIS A 103 0.28 21.85 14.05
C HIS A 103 -0.33 21.49 12.68
N LEU A 104 -1.21 20.49 12.63
CA LEU A 104 -1.85 20.03 11.41
C LEU A 104 -3.29 20.56 11.26
N ALA A 105 -3.86 21.14 12.32
CA ALA A 105 -5.22 21.64 12.37
C ALA A 105 -5.39 22.93 11.56
N GLY A 106 -6.58 23.12 10.97
CA GLY A 106 -6.93 24.35 10.25
C GLY A 106 -7.25 25.52 11.20
N SER A 107 -7.70 25.20 12.39
CA SER A 107 -8.03 26.14 13.48
C SER A 107 -7.93 25.43 14.83
N PRO A 108 -7.91 26.15 15.96
CA PRO A 108 -7.94 25.53 17.30
C PRO A 108 -9.16 24.63 17.54
N GLU A 109 -10.30 24.95 16.93
CA GLU A 109 -11.53 24.15 17.03
C GLU A 109 -11.41 22.82 16.29
N ASP A 110 -10.62 22.76 15.21
CA ASP A 110 -10.40 21.55 14.42
C ASP A 110 -9.68 20.45 15.19
N VAL A 111 -8.95 20.79 16.28
CA VAL A 111 -8.27 19.83 17.16
C VAL A 111 -9.27 18.82 17.73
N ARG A 112 -10.48 19.25 18.07
CA ARG A 112 -11.58 18.38 18.49
C ARG A 112 -12.36 17.87 17.29
N VAL A 113 -11.69 17.11 16.44
CA VAL A 113 -12.12 16.70 15.10
C VAL A 113 -13.50 16.01 15.06
N PHE A 114 -13.93 15.37 16.15
CA PHE A 114 -15.22 14.68 16.23
C PHE A 114 -16.33 15.55 16.83
N ALA A 115 -16.03 16.77 17.29
CA ALA A 115 -17.05 17.68 17.86
C ALA A 115 -17.81 18.47 16.78
N SER A 116 -17.43 18.41 15.51
CA SER A 116 -18.02 19.15 14.39
C SER A 116 -17.91 18.36 13.09
N ASP A 117 -18.82 18.62 12.15
CA ASP A 117 -18.82 18.06 10.79
C ASP A 117 -18.24 19.04 9.75
N ASN A 118 -17.53 20.07 10.19
CA ASN A 118 -16.93 21.07 9.32
C ASN A 118 -15.47 21.38 9.65
N THR A 119 -14.76 20.40 10.17
CA THR A 119 -13.31 20.50 10.45
C THR A 119 -12.48 20.45 9.18
N VAL A 120 -11.17 20.73 9.27
CA VAL A 120 -10.25 20.58 8.15
C VAL A 120 -10.25 19.15 7.59
N VAL A 121 -10.42 18.14 8.46
CA VAL A 121 -10.54 16.74 8.04
C VAL A 121 -11.79 16.51 7.19
N ASP A 122 -12.92 17.10 7.58
CA ASP A 122 -14.16 17.00 6.79
C ASP A 122 -14.03 17.68 5.44
N ARG A 123 -13.35 18.84 5.39
CA ARG A 123 -13.05 19.53 4.12
C ARG A 123 -12.16 18.68 3.22
N LEU A 124 -11.11 18.07 3.78
CA LEU A 124 -10.22 17.15 3.07
C LEU A 124 -11.00 15.95 2.51
N VAL A 125 -11.76 15.26 3.33
CA VAL A 125 -12.55 14.08 2.92
C VAL A 125 -13.56 14.43 1.84
N ARG A 126 -14.29 15.55 1.98
CA ARG A 126 -15.21 16.01 0.94
C ARG A 126 -14.51 16.32 -0.39
N ALA A 127 -13.35 16.97 -0.34
CA ALA A 127 -12.56 17.29 -1.53
C ALA A 127 -12.04 16.02 -2.21
N LEU A 128 -11.46 15.07 -1.45
CA LEU A 128 -11.00 13.78 -1.97
C LEU A 128 -12.15 13.00 -2.64
N ARG A 129 -13.31 12.90 -1.99
CA ARG A 129 -14.50 12.22 -2.55
C ARG A 129 -14.99 12.90 -3.82
N GLY A 130 -15.00 14.24 -3.86
CA GLY A 130 -15.35 15.02 -5.06
C GLY A 130 -14.42 14.75 -6.25
N MET A 131 -13.18 14.34 -5.98
CA MET A 131 -12.18 13.98 -6.99
C MET A 131 -12.13 12.47 -7.28
N GLY A 132 -12.92 11.64 -6.59
CA GLY A 132 -12.86 10.18 -6.68
C GLY A 132 -11.60 9.59 -6.05
N MET A 133 -10.98 10.31 -5.12
CA MET A 133 -9.79 9.87 -4.37
C MET A 133 -10.17 9.31 -3.00
N ARG A 134 -9.33 8.40 -2.49
CA ARG A 134 -9.48 7.72 -1.20
C ARG A 134 -8.51 8.28 -0.17
N LEU A 135 -8.89 8.26 1.11
CA LEU A 135 -8.03 8.64 2.22
C LEU A 135 -7.45 7.39 2.89
N VAL A 136 -6.12 7.32 2.96
CA VAL A 136 -5.36 6.33 3.75
C VAL A 136 -4.79 7.04 4.97
N LEU A 137 -5.20 6.64 6.17
CA LEU A 137 -4.59 7.13 7.40
C LEU A 137 -3.51 6.17 7.88
N ASP A 138 -2.38 6.73 8.26
CA ASP A 138 -1.35 6.01 9.00
C ASP A 138 -1.75 5.92 10.46
N ILE A 139 -1.67 4.73 11.05
CA ILE A 139 -2.06 4.48 12.44
C ILE A 139 -0.98 3.72 13.20
N VAL A 140 -0.88 3.99 14.48
CA VAL A 140 0.05 3.33 15.39
C VAL A 140 -0.75 2.61 16.47
N CYS A 141 -0.59 1.28 16.58
CA CYS A 141 -1.22 0.51 17.65
C CYS A 141 -0.20 -0.04 18.66
N ASN A 142 1.09 -0.07 18.29
CA ASN A 142 2.11 -0.70 19.10
C ASN A 142 2.56 0.15 20.29
N HIS A 143 2.64 1.46 20.11
CA HIS A 143 3.31 2.33 21.07
C HIS A 143 2.72 3.74 21.13
N SER A 144 3.12 4.45 22.15
CA SER A 144 3.04 5.90 22.26
C SER A 144 4.46 6.50 22.27
N SER A 145 4.65 7.64 22.90
CA SER A 145 5.91 8.39 22.87
C SER A 145 7.03 7.76 23.72
N PRO A 146 8.31 8.05 23.38
CA PRO A 146 9.42 7.84 24.29
C PRO A 146 9.42 8.89 25.42
N ALA A 147 10.43 8.84 26.30
CA ALA A 147 10.57 9.82 27.37
C ALA A 147 10.88 11.21 26.81
N GLN A 148 10.11 12.21 27.22
CA GLN A 148 10.31 13.61 26.84
C GLN A 148 11.37 14.27 27.75
N ARG A 149 12.08 15.26 27.22
CA ARG A 149 12.99 16.12 28.01
C ARG A 149 12.21 16.91 29.06
N VAL A 150 12.86 17.11 30.19
CA VAL A 150 12.34 17.96 31.29
C VAL A 150 13.02 19.30 31.21
N ASP A 151 12.36 20.32 30.67
CA ASP A 151 12.98 21.65 30.48
C ASP A 151 13.01 22.51 31.74
N THR A 152 12.22 22.25 32.79
CA THR A 152 12.10 23.11 33.98
C THR A 152 11.70 22.34 35.24
N GLY A 153 12.54 21.44 35.76
CA GLY A 153 12.32 20.83 37.08
C GLY A 153 11.03 20.01 37.27
N GLY A 154 10.30 19.72 36.19
CA GLY A 154 9.14 18.83 36.16
C GLY A 154 9.54 17.36 36.28
N ARG A 155 8.55 16.46 36.35
CA ARG A 155 8.78 15.02 36.20
C ARG A 155 8.87 14.66 34.72
N PRO A 156 9.76 13.71 34.34
CA PRO A 156 9.77 13.22 32.97
C PRO A 156 8.42 12.60 32.63
N THR A 157 7.91 12.86 31.41
CA THR A 157 6.72 12.24 30.87
C THR A 157 7.12 11.21 29.79
N LYS A 158 6.39 10.12 29.73
CA LYS A 158 6.57 9.08 28.72
C LYS A 158 5.23 8.38 28.54
N GLY A 159 4.82 8.17 27.31
CA GLY A 159 3.63 7.39 27.00
C GLY A 159 2.35 7.93 27.66
N GLU A 160 2.17 9.24 27.74
CA GLU A 160 0.89 9.80 28.20
C GLU A 160 -0.18 9.50 27.16
N ILE A 161 -1.34 8.98 27.61
CA ILE A 161 -2.51 8.71 26.76
C ILE A 161 -3.71 9.45 27.30
N TYR A 162 -4.34 10.16 26.38
CA TYR A 162 -5.54 10.94 26.60
C TYR A 162 -6.73 10.37 25.85
N ASP A 163 -7.94 10.66 26.32
CA ASP A 163 -9.22 10.37 25.66
C ASP A 163 -9.99 11.69 25.49
N ASP A 164 -9.97 12.24 24.30
CA ASP A 164 -10.49 13.59 23.96
C ASP A 164 -10.02 14.67 24.97
N GLY A 165 -8.70 14.66 25.26
CA GLY A 165 -8.03 15.62 26.13
C GLY A 165 -8.09 15.31 27.62
N VAL A 166 -8.64 14.18 28.03
CA VAL A 166 -8.63 13.72 29.42
C VAL A 166 -7.55 12.67 29.60
N LEU A 167 -6.56 12.94 30.48
CA LEU A 167 -5.47 12.00 30.76
C LEU A 167 -6.01 10.70 31.35
N LEU A 168 -5.79 9.57 30.67
CA LEU A 168 -6.18 8.25 31.13
C LEU A 168 -5.07 7.55 31.92
N THR A 169 -3.86 7.52 31.35
CA THR A 169 -2.70 6.81 31.90
C THR A 169 -1.41 7.34 31.30
N SER A 170 -0.27 6.97 31.89
CA SER A 170 1.05 7.21 31.34
C SER A 170 1.97 6.04 31.63
N TYR A 171 3.12 5.97 30.97
CA TYR A 171 4.10 4.93 31.26
C TYR A 171 4.56 4.94 32.72
N TYR A 172 4.75 6.10 33.37
CA TYR A 172 5.20 6.19 34.75
C TYR A 172 4.07 6.05 35.80
N ASP A 173 2.82 6.39 35.46
CA ASP A 173 1.63 6.19 36.30
C ASP A 173 0.59 5.32 35.54
N ASP A 174 0.95 4.04 35.37
CA ASP A 174 0.18 3.07 34.61
C ASP A 174 -0.86 2.36 35.47
N ARG A 175 -1.87 3.10 35.94
CA ARG A 175 -2.97 2.56 36.75
C ARG A 175 -3.87 1.60 35.98
N LEU A 176 -3.85 1.70 34.66
CA LEU A 176 -4.65 0.84 33.79
C LEU A 176 -3.92 -0.44 33.34
N GLY A 177 -2.61 -0.50 33.59
CA GLY A 177 -1.75 -1.62 33.19
C GLY A 177 -1.60 -1.73 31.66
N TRP A 178 -1.61 -0.59 30.95
CA TRP A 178 -1.62 -0.57 29.49
C TRP A 178 -0.24 -0.70 28.84
N TYR A 179 0.83 -0.73 29.65
CA TYR A 179 2.19 -0.80 29.12
C TYR A 179 2.91 -2.11 29.50
N HIS A 180 3.68 -2.65 28.59
CA HIS A 180 4.71 -3.61 28.91
C HIS A 180 5.86 -2.94 29.68
N ARG A 181 6.52 -3.72 30.55
CA ARG A 181 7.60 -3.25 31.42
C ARG A 181 8.87 -4.08 31.25
N ASN A 182 9.08 -4.61 30.03
CA ASN A 182 10.14 -5.57 29.77
C ASN A 182 11.46 -4.92 29.31
N GLY A 183 11.51 -3.57 29.26
CA GLY A 183 12.64 -2.82 28.72
C GLY A 183 12.72 -2.91 27.20
N GLY A 184 13.87 -2.56 26.62
CA GLY A 184 14.07 -2.54 25.17
C GLY A 184 14.32 -3.91 24.56
N VAL A 185 14.07 -4.04 23.25
CA VAL A 185 14.41 -5.24 22.49
C VAL A 185 15.93 -5.42 22.43
N ASN A 186 16.44 -6.53 22.96
CA ASN A 186 17.87 -6.87 22.95
C ASN A 186 18.21 -8.00 21.97
N ASN A 187 17.23 -8.83 21.61
CA ASN A 187 17.38 -9.91 20.65
C ASN A 187 16.25 -9.85 19.60
N TRP A 188 16.57 -9.34 18.44
CA TRP A 188 15.64 -9.19 17.31
C TRP A 188 15.17 -10.51 16.67
N ASN A 189 15.81 -11.63 17.02
CA ASN A 189 15.39 -12.98 16.59
C ASN A 189 14.45 -13.65 17.61
N ASP A 190 14.27 -13.05 18.79
CA ASP A 190 13.34 -13.52 19.80
C ASP A 190 11.99 -12.83 19.62
N LYS A 191 11.04 -13.57 19.03
CA LYS A 191 9.70 -13.08 18.75
C LYS A 191 8.99 -12.51 19.99
N ALA A 192 9.15 -13.15 21.15
CA ALA A 192 8.51 -12.69 22.39
C ALA A 192 9.06 -11.35 22.86
N GLN A 193 10.38 -11.10 22.69
CA GLN A 193 10.96 -9.80 22.96
C GLN A 193 10.49 -8.74 21.94
N VAL A 194 10.44 -9.10 20.66
CA VAL A 194 10.01 -8.18 19.60
C VAL A 194 8.56 -7.74 19.80
N GLU A 195 7.69 -8.65 20.26
CA GLU A 195 6.26 -8.40 20.47
C GLU A 195 5.89 -7.84 21.86
N GLY A 196 6.82 -7.77 22.80
CA GLY A 196 6.48 -7.34 24.18
C GLY A 196 7.52 -6.47 24.85
N SER A 197 8.43 -5.85 24.08
CA SER A 197 9.47 -4.96 24.60
C SER A 197 9.55 -3.65 23.81
N GLU A 198 10.04 -2.61 24.43
CA GLU A 198 10.12 -1.28 23.87
C GLU A 198 10.97 -1.23 22.59
N LEU A 199 10.39 -0.79 21.49
CA LEU A 199 11.09 -0.42 20.27
C LEU A 199 11.73 0.96 20.48
N CYS A 200 13.05 1.05 20.46
CA CYS A 200 13.79 2.32 20.53
C CYS A 200 13.35 3.23 21.72
N GLY A 201 12.96 2.64 22.85
CA GLY A 201 12.54 3.39 24.03
C GLY A 201 11.11 3.97 23.97
N LEU A 202 10.33 3.63 22.96
CA LEU A 202 8.90 3.95 22.84
C LEU A 202 8.10 3.25 23.94
N ALA A 203 7.08 3.90 24.48
CA ALA A 203 6.20 3.29 25.47
C ALA A 203 5.33 2.22 24.80
N ASP A 204 5.69 0.96 24.99
CA ASP A 204 5.10 -0.21 24.35
C ASP A 204 3.78 -0.61 25.00
N PHE A 205 2.70 -0.70 24.21
CA PHE A 205 1.39 -1.03 24.71
C PHE A 205 1.22 -2.53 24.97
N ASN A 206 0.51 -2.85 26.04
CA ASN A 206 0.13 -4.21 26.40
C ASN A 206 -1.23 -4.58 25.79
N GLU A 207 -1.21 -5.22 24.65
CA GLU A 207 -2.39 -5.65 23.91
C GLU A 207 -3.20 -6.73 24.63
N SER A 208 -2.64 -7.38 25.68
CA SER A 208 -3.40 -8.31 26.51
C SER A 208 -4.51 -7.60 27.32
N ARG A 209 -4.40 -6.28 27.51
CA ARG A 209 -5.35 -5.46 28.27
C ARG A 209 -6.56 -5.09 27.42
N ILE A 210 -7.71 -5.59 27.80
CA ILE A 210 -8.97 -5.33 27.09
C ILE A 210 -9.32 -3.84 27.02
N GLY A 211 -8.99 -3.07 28.07
CA GLY A 211 -9.20 -1.62 28.12
C GLY A 211 -8.41 -0.90 27.01
N TYR A 212 -7.15 -1.26 26.82
CA TYR A 212 -6.35 -0.73 25.72
C TYR A 212 -6.91 -1.12 24.36
N ARG A 213 -7.22 -2.42 24.14
CA ARG A 213 -7.78 -2.87 22.85
C ARG A 213 -9.07 -2.15 22.51
N ASN A 214 -9.95 -1.94 23.48
CA ASN A 214 -11.21 -1.21 23.25
C ASN A 214 -10.92 0.24 22.89
N TYR A 215 -10.05 0.93 23.64
CA TYR A 215 -9.70 2.32 23.39
C TYR A 215 -9.17 2.54 21.97
N ILE A 216 -8.18 1.74 21.52
CA ILE A 216 -7.60 1.93 20.18
C ILE A 216 -8.58 1.57 19.06
N LYS A 217 -9.39 0.52 19.23
CA LYS A 217 -10.43 0.15 18.27
C LYS A 217 -11.52 1.21 18.17
N ASP A 218 -11.96 1.76 19.31
CA ASP A 218 -12.97 2.84 19.35
C ASP A 218 -12.44 4.09 18.65
N ALA A 219 -11.20 4.48 18.92
CA ALA A 219 -10.57 5.61 18.23
C ALA A 219 -10.53 5.38 16.71
N MET A 220 -10.11 4.20 16.26
CA MET A 220 -10.02 3.90 14.82
C MET A 220 -11.39 3.85 14.13
N ARG A 221 -12.45 3.36 14.80
CA ARG A 221 -13.82 3.43 14.26
C ARG A 221 -14.28 4.88 14.04
N LEU A 222 -13.98 5.79 14.96
CA LEU A 222 -14.29 7.21 14.79
C LEU A 222 -13.62 7.78 13.52
N TRP A 223 -12.39 7.42 13.24
CA TRP A 223 -11.69 7.85 12.02
C TRP A 223 -12.27 7.22 10.75
N LEU A 224 -12.75 5.97 10.81
CA LEU A 224 -13.50 5.36 9.70
C LEU A 224 -14.80 6.09 9.43
N ASP A 225 -15.55 6.46 10.48
CA ASP A 225 -16.79 7.24 10.37
C ASP A 225 -16.50 8.65 9.85
N LYS A 226 -15.35 9.23 10.21
CA LYS A 226 -14.90 10.52 9.70
C LYS A 226 -14.50 10.48 8.22
N GLY A 227 -14.23 9.30 7.67
CA GLY A 227 -14.09 9.12 6.23
C GLY A 227 -12.81 8.46 5.75
N ALA A 228 -12.00 7.91 6.63
CA ALA A 228 -10.86 7.10 6.20
C ALA A 228 -11.32 5.88 5.38
N ASP A 229 -10.65 5.59 4.26
CA ASP A 229 -10.97 4.49 3.35
C ASP A 229 -9.99 3.32 3.48
N ALA A 230 -8.83 3.58 4.08
CA ALA A 230 -7.81 2.58 4.34
C ALA A 230 -6.97 2.98 5.55
N PHE A 231 -6.32 1.97 6.15
CA PHE A 231 -5.27 2.17 7.15
C PHE A 231 -3.94 1.60 6.66
N ARG A 232 -2.87 2.37 6.79
CA ARG A 232 -1.51 1.84 6.92
C ARG A 232 -1.23 1.66 8.40
N VAL A 233 -0.75 0.50 8.79
CA VAL A 233 -0.47 0.19 10.20
C VAL A 233 1.02 0.12 10.42
N ASP A 234 1.50 0.99 11.28
CA ASP A 234 2.89 1.05 11.69
C ASP A 234 3.31 -0.17 12.51
N THR A 235 4.57 -0.57 12.38
CA THR A 235 5.26 -1.53 13.27
C THR A 235 4.48 -2.83 13.56
N VAL A 236 3.78 -3.42 12.58
CA VAL A 236 2.95 -4.62 12.81
C VAL A 236 3.75 -5.83 13.29
N LYS A 237 5.06 -5.86 13.07
CA LYS A 237 5.98 -6.89 13.55
C LYS A 237 6.07 -6.95 15.08
N HIS A 238 5.76 -5.84 15.75
CA HIS A 238 5.95 -5.65 17.19
C HIS A 238 4.71 -5.96 18.03
N MET A 239 3.68 -6.54 17.44
CA MET A 239 2.49 -7.01 18.13
C MET A 239 2.10 -8.41 17.68
N PRO A 240 1.48 -9.25 18.54
CA PRO A 240 1.16 -10.61 18.22
C PRO A 240 0.06 -10.73 17.15
N LEU A 241 0.15 -11.78 16.33
CA LEU A 241 -0.76 -12.04 15.22
C LEU A 241 -2.24 -12.06 15.66
N TRP A 242 -2.55 -12.61 16.85
CA TRP A 242 -3.93 -12.69 17.34
C TRP A 242 -4.56 -11.31 17.57
N PHE A 243 -3.76 -10.30 18.02
CA PHE A 243 -4.23 -8.94 18.16
C PHE A 243 -4.63 -8.36 16.80
N TRP A 244 -3.82 -8.58 15.77
CA TRP A 244 -4.12 -8.11 14.42
C TRP A 244 -5.34 -8.78 13.83
N GLN A 245 -5.55 -10.07 14.09
CA GLN A 245 -6.76 -10.79 13.67
C GLN A 245 -8.02 -10.21 14.34
N GLU A 246 -7.96 -9.90 15.64
CA GLU A 246 -9.05 -9.25 16.37
C GLU A 246 -9.30 -7.82 15.81
N PHE A 247 -8.23 -7.04 15.65
CA PHE A 247 -8.32 -5.65 15.16
C PHE A 247 -8.91 -5.60 13.75
N VAL A 248 -8.36 -6.37 12.81
CA VAL A 248 -8.85 -6.40 11.42
C VAL A 248 -10.31 -6.86 11.35
N SER A 249 -10.66 -7.91 12.10
CA SER A 249 -12.04 -8.42 12.14
C SER A 249 -13.02 -7.34 12.58
N ASP A 250 -12.67 -6.57 13.61
CA ASP A 250 -13.47 -5.48 14.15
C ASP A 250 -13.62 -4.32 13.13
N MET A 251 -12.49 -3.88 12.54
CA MET A 251 -12.47 -2.79 11.57
C MET A 251 -13.23 -3.14 10.28
N VAL A 252 -13.04 -4.35 9.77
CA VAL A 252 -13.75 -4.83 8.55
C VAL A 252 -15.23 -5.09 8.83
N PHE A 253 -15.61 -5.49 10.05
CA PHE A 253 -17.02 -5.57 10.45
C PHE A 253 -17.67 -4.18 10.42
N HIS A 254 -16.95 -3.15 10.90
CA HIS A 254 -17.43 -1.77 10.91
C HIS A 254 -17.49 -1.18 9.48
N LYS A 255 -16.46 -1.41 8.67
CA LYS A 255 -16.36 -0.94 7.26
C LYS A 255 -15.90 -2.09 6.34
N PRO A 256 -16.84 -2.85 5.72
CA PRO A 256 -16.51 -4.07 4.94
C PRO A 256 -15.56 -3.86 3.75
N GLU A 257 -15.53 -2.67 3.15
CA GLU A 257 -14.66 -2.35 2.02
C GLU A 257 -13.27 -1.81 2.44
N LEU A 258 -13.03 -1.66 3.74
CA LEU A 258 -11.77 -1.13 4.26
C LEU A 258 -10.58 -1.93 3.75
N PHE A 259 -9.56 -1.22 3.25
CA PHE A 259 -8.25 -1.79 2.97
C PHE A 259 -7.29 -1.50 4.12
N ILE A 260 -6.62 -2.52 4.64
CA ILE A 260 -5.61 -2.36 5.70
C ILE A 260 -4.33 -3.02 5.21
N PHE A 261 -3.20 -2.33 5.33
CA PHE A 261 -1.89 -2.89 5.06
C PHE A 261 -0.88 -2.48 6.13
N GLY A 262 -0.04 -3.42 6.52
CA GLY A 262 0.91 -3.26 7.60
C GLY A 262 2.33 -2.99 7.13
N GLU A 263 3.09 -2.32 7.98
CA GLU A 263 4.53 -2.26 7.84
C GLU A 263 5.18 -3.39 8.65
N TRP A 264 5.62 -4.41 7.95
CA TRP A 264 6.59 -5.36 8.48
C TRP A 264 7.97 -4.94 7.95
N PHE A 265 8.68 -4.12 8.73
CA PHE A 265 9.94 -3.53 8.28
C PHE A 265 10.93 -4.60 7.78
N GLN A 266 11.45 -4.40 6.56
CA GLN A 266 12.29 -5.35 5.81
C GLN A 266 11.64 -6.72 5.51
N GLY A 267 10.33 -6.85 5.66
CA GLY A 267 9.58 -8.06 5.33
C GLY A 267 9.39 -8.29 3.83
N GLY A 268 8.73 -9.39 3.50
CA GLY A 268 8.38 -9.76 2.14
C GLY A 268 8.63 -11.24 1.87
N CYS A 269 8.72 -11.65 0.62
CA CYS A 269 8.79 -13.04 0.20
C CYS A 269 10.04 -13.81 0.69
N CYS A 270 11.03 -13.13 1.24
CA CYS A 270 12.25 -13.73 1.81
C CYS A 270 12.18 -13.93 3.33
N ASP A 271 11.13 -13.44 3.99
CA ASP A 271 10.90 -13.58 5.43
C ASP A 271 9.61 -14.38 5.67
N GLY A 272 9.76 -15.63 6.16
CA GLY A 272 8.63 -16.53 6.39
C GLY A 272 7.63 -16.03 7.42
N LEU A 273 8.05 -15.23 8.41
CA LEU A 273 7.14 -14.64 9.40
C LEU A 273 6.29 -13.52 8.79
N SER A 274 6.86 -12.70 7.94
CA SER A 274 6.10 -11.67 7.22
C SER A 274 5.12 -12.27 6.20
N VAL A 275 5.50 -13.34 5.51
CA VAL A 275 4.59 -14.12 4.65
C VAL A 275 3.43 -14.72 5.47
N GLN A 276 3.75 -15.31 6.63
CA GLN A 276 2.71 -15.82 7.53
C GLN A 276 1.76 -14.71 8.01
N PHE A 277 2.30 -13.54 8.34
CA PHE A 277 1.51 -12.37 8.72
C PHE A 277 0.58 -11.94 7.58
N ALA A 278 1.10 -11.74 6.37
CA ALA A 278 0.29 -11.36 5.21
C ALA A 278 -0.86 -12.35 4.92
N ASN A 279 -0.61 -13.66 5.08
CA ASN A 279 -1.61 -14.70 4.81
C ASN A 279 -2.64 -14.88 5.94
N LYS A 280 -2.32 -14.52 7.20
CA LYS A 280 -3.15 -14.86 8.37
C LYS A 280 -3.70 -13.66 9.14
N SER A 281 -3.12 -12.46 9.01
CA SER A 281 -3.59 -11.27 9.74
C SER A 281 -4.88 -10.70 9.19
N GLY A 282 -5.17 -10.94 7.91
CA GLY A 282 -6.21 -10.24 7.16
C GLY A 282 -5.76 -8.89 6.59
N MET A 283 -4.48 -8.51 6.76
CA MET A 283 -3.91 -7.28 6.21
C MET A 283 -3.13 -7.55 4.92
N GLY A 284 -3.02 -6.51 4.08
CA GLY A 284 -1.95 -6.38 3.11
C GLY A 284 -0.62 -6.02 3.76
N MET A 285 0.43 -5.82 2.96
CA MET A 285 1.76 -5.51 3.47
C MET A 285 2.56 -4.67 2.48
N LEU A 286 3.44 -3.80 3.00
CA LEU A 286 4.48 -3.14 2.21
C LEU A 286 5.48 -4.18 1.66
N ASP A 287 5.78 -4.13 0.36
CA ASP A 287 6.66 -5.08 -0.32
C ASP A 287 8.13 -4.65 -0.28
N PHE A 288 8.76 -4.81 0.87
CA PHE A 288 10.18 -4.51 1.04
C PHE A 288 11.10 -5.44 0.21
N SER A 289 10.65 -6.66 -0.13
CA SER A 289 11.46 -7.53 -0.99
C SER A 289 11.60 -6.97 -2.39
N LEU A 290 10.52 -6.44 -2.98
CA LEU A 290 10.57 -5.79 -4.28
C LEU A 290 11.34 -4.47 -4.21
N GLN A 291 11.09 -3.66 -3.17
CA GLN A 291 11.81 -2.40 -2.95
C GLN A 291 13.32 -2.61 -2.94
N ARG A 292 13.81 -3.57 -2.13
CA ARG A 292 15.24 -3.89 -2.05
C ARG A 292 15.82 -4.39 -3.38
N ALA A 293 15.10 -5.28 -4.06
CA ALA A 293 15.53 -5.79 -5.35
C ALA A 293 15.64 -4.67 -6.40
N LEU A 294 14.73 -3.69 -6.39
CA LEU A 294 14.78 -2.52 -7.26
C LEU A 294 15.95 -1.60 -6.90
N GLU A 295 16.15 -1.33 -5.61
CA GLU A 295 17.24 -0.49 -5.13
C GLU A 295 18.61 -1.10 -5.49
N ASP A 296 18.81 -2.40 -5.25
CA ASP A 296 20.03 -3.12 -5.61
C ASP A 296 20.26 -3.17 -7.12
N CYS A 297 19.16 -3.30 -7.91
CA CYS A 297 19.25 -3.36 -9.38
C CYS A 297 19.45 -1.98 -10.01
N LEU A 298 18.76 -0.94 -9.56
CA LEU A 298 18.65 0.34 -10.28
C LEU A 298 19.34 1.52 -9.56
N ALA A 299 19.50 1.48 -8.24
CA ALA A 299 20.10 2.57 -7.48
C ALA A 299 21.54 2.26 -7.04
N ARG A 300 21.72 1.19 -6.29
CA ARG A 300 23.04 0.82 -5.76
C ARG A 300 23.93 0.21 -6.84
N ASN A 301 25.23 0.45 -6.76
CA ASN A 301 26.19 -0.21 -7.62
C ASN A 301 26.57 -1.60 -7.06
N SER A 302 25.58 -2.43 -6.77
CA SER A 302 25.73 -3.73 -6.10
C SER A 302 26.11 -4.87 -7.05
N GLY A 303 26.08 -4.63 -8.37
CA GLY A 303 26.22 -5.67 -9.39
C GLY A 303 24.97 -6.52 -9.61
N ALA A 304 23.90 -6.32 -8.82
CA ALA A 304 22.64 -7.01 -9.03
C ALA A 304 22.00 -6.58 -10.36
N GLY A 305 21.40 -7.54 -11.04
CA GLY A 305 20.63 -7.31 -12.27
C GLY A 305 19.15 -7.58 -12.06
N PHE A 306 18.38 -7.51 -13.15
CA PHE A 306 16.95 -7.78 -13.12
C PHE A 306 16.57 -9.20 -12.67
N GLY A 307 17.51 -10.14 -12.64
CA GLY A 307 17.28 -11.47 -12.06
C GLY A 307 16.84 -11.44 -10.59
N ALA A 308 17.31 -10.45 -9.80
CA ALA A 308 16.88 -10.26 -8.43
C ALA A 308 15.39 -9.81 -8.35
N VAL A 309 14.97 -8.95 -9.27
CA VAL A 309 13.59 -8.47 -9.38
C VAL A 309 12.65 -9.59 -9.83
N ASP A 310 13.03 -10.34 -10.87
CA ASP A 310 12.25 -11.48 -11.37
C ASP A 310 12.09 -12.58 -10.29
N ALA A 311 13.13 -12.83 -9.49
CA ALA A 311 13.08 -13.79 -8.39
C ALA A 311 12.05 -13.41 -7.29
N VAL A 312 11.76 -12.13 -7.10
CA VAL A 312 10.68 -11.69 -6.19
C VAL A 312 9.33 -12.10 -6.76
N PHE A 313 9.06 -11.83 -8.04
CA PHE A 313 7.81 -12.25 -8.69
C PHE A 313 7.67 -13.77 -8.76
N GLY A 314 8.76 -14.51 -8.93
CA GLY A 314 8.78 -15.98 -8.86
C GLY A 314 8.35 -16.56 -7.51
N ARG A 315 8.30 -15.73 -6.45
CA ARG A 315 7.83 -16.11 -5.12
C ARG A 315 6.42 -15.61 -4.78
N ASP A 316 5.73 -15.01 -5.72
CA ASP A 316 4.36 -14.51 -5.51
C ASP A 316 3.39 -15.58 -5.00
N ALA A 317 3.61 -16.85 -5.37
CA ALA A 317 2.81 -17.98 -4.89
C ALA A 317 2.91 -18.27 -3.38
N LEU A 318 3.84 -17.65 -2.64
CA LEU A 318 3.90 -17.72 -1.19
C LEU A 318 2.77 -16.93 -0.52
N PHE A 319 2.21 -15.94 -1.21
CA PHE A 319 1.12 -15.11 -0.71
C PHE A 319 -0.22 -15.64 -1.20
N ASP A 320 -1.19 -15.69 -0.29
CA ASP A 320 -2.57 -16.05 -0.63
C ASP A 320 -3.24 -15.00 -1.54
N ASP A 321 -2.76 -13.76 -1.51
CA ASP A 321 -3.27 -12.70 -2.36
C ASP A 321 -2.23 -11.61 -2.61
N VAL A 322 -1.54 -11.70 -3.74
CA VAL A 322 -0.52 -10.71 -4.15
C VAL A 322 -1.07 -9.33 -4.44
N ARG A 323 -2.41 -9.20 -4.59
CA ARG A 323 -3.07 -7.91 -4.78
C ARG A 323 -3.02 -7.04 -3.52
N HIS A 324 -2.85 -7.67 -2.36
CA HIS A 324 -2.76 -7.00 -1.06
C HIS A 324 -1.36 -6.44 -0.77
N LEU A 325 -0.36 -6.69 -1.62
CA LEU A 325 0.95 -6.09 -1.47
C LEU A 325 0.93 -4.63 -1.97
N VAL A 326 1.55 -3.75 -1.21
CA VAL A 326 1.75 -2.35 -1.59
C VAL A 326 3.20 -2.16 -2.02
N THR A 327 3.41 -1.82 -3.29
CA THR A 327 4.74 -1.70 -3.90
C THR A 327 5.23 -0.26 -3.85
N PHE A 328 6.50 -0.05 -3.60
CA PHE A 328 7.12 1.27 -3.47
C PHE A 328 8.61 1.20 -3.80
N ILE A 329 9.26 2.34 -4.00
CA ILE A 329 10.70 2.43 -4.25
C ILE A 329 11.44 3.07 -3.09
N ASP A 330 10.82 4.01 -2.41
CA ASP A 330 11.31 4.70 -1.21
C ASP A 330 10.15 5.09 -0.29
N ASN A 331 10.46 5.41 0.97
CA ASN A 331 9.53 5.91 1.96
C ASN A 331 10.24 6.81 3.00
N HIS A 332 9.54 7.15 4.08
CA HIS A 332 10.02 8.06 5.12
C HIS A 332 11.03 7.44 6.11
N ASP A 333 11.31 6.13 6.05
CA ASP A 333 12.20 5.40 6.96
C ASP A 333 13.49 4.90 6.28
N MET A 334 13.72 5.32 5.04
CA MET A 334 14.90 4.95 4.27
C MET A 334 15.39 6.10 3.39
N PRO A 335 16.64 6.07 2.90
CA PRO A 335 17.11 7.04 1.93
C PRO A 335 16.20 7.11 0.71
N ARG A 336 16.03 8.30 0.16
CA ARG A 336 15.37 8.46 -1.14
C ARG A 336 16.07 7.62 -2.21
N PHE A 337 15.32 7.15 -3.20
CA PHE A 337 15.89 6.30 -4.26
C PHE A 337 17.03 7.01 -5.00
N MET A 338 16.95 8.33 -5.18
CA MET A 338 18.05 9.17 -5.67
C MET A 338 19.27 9.13 -4.73
N SER A 339 19.06 9.30 -3.43
CA SER A 339 20.14 9.27 -2.41
C SER A 339 20.80 7.90 -2.30
N ALA A 340 20.12 6.82 -2.67
CA ALA A 340 20.68 5.48 -2.77
C ALA A 340 21.59 5.30 -4.00
N GLY A 341 21.71 6.31 -4.87
CA GLY A 341 22.61 6.35 -6.02
C GLY A 341 21.92 6.22 -7.39
N ALA A 342 20.59 6.26 -7.46
CA ALA A 342 19.89 6.24 -8.73
C ALA A 342 20.05 7.55 -9.51
N THR A 343 20.05 7.46 -10.84
CA THR A 343 19.83 8.60 -11.72
C THR A 343 18.33 8.85 -11.91
N GLU A 344 17.92 10.05 -12.34
CA GLU A 344 16.51 10.35 -12.65
C GLU A 344 15.89 9.29 -13.58
N ARG A 345 16.58 8.87 -14.64
CA ARG A 345 16.09 7.82 -15.56
C ARG A 345 15.87 6.48 -14.87
N ARG A 346 16.68 6.13 -13.88
CA ARG A 346 16.53 4.89 -13.11
C ARG A 346 15.40 4.99 -12.09
N VAL A 347 15.13 6.19 -11.55
CA VAL A 347 13.90 6.48 -10.80
C VAL A 347 12.69 6.25 -11.70
N ASP A 348 12.70 6.80 -12.92
CA ASP A 348 11.62 6.60 -13.89
C ASP A 348 11.39 5.11 -14.21
N MET A 349 12.46 4.34 -14.38
CA MET A 349 12.36 2.89 -14.60
C MET A 349 11.74 2.16 -13.39
N ALA A 350 12.17 2.50 -12.17
CA ALA A 350 11.63 1.89 -10.95
C ALA A 350 10.16 2.24 -10.74
N LEU A 351 9.77 3.51 -10.98
CA LEU A 351 8.38 3.95 -10.98
C LEU A 351 7.54 3.22 -12.03
N ALA A 352 8.06 3.10 -13.27
CA ALA A 352 7.36 2.37 -14.32
C ALA A 352 7.12 0.90 -13.93
N LEU A 353 8.07 0.26 -13.25
CA LEU A 353 7.95 -1.12 -12.81
C LEU A 353 6.89 -1.29 -11.74
N ILE A 354 6.91 -0.48 -10.66
CA ILE A 354 5.90 -0.57 -9.60
C ILE A 354 4.49 -0.21 -10.10
N LEU A 355 4.39 0.68 -11.09
CA LEU A 355 3.11 1.07 -11.68
C LEU A 355 2.53 0.01 -12.63
N THR A 356 3.34 -0.90 -13.16
CA THR A 356 2.90 -1.94 -14.11
C THR A 356 2.89 -3.35 -13.53
N CYS A 357 3.55 -3.60 -12.41
CA CYS A 357 3.53 -4.91 -11.75
C CYS A 357 2.26 -5.14 -10.90
N ARG A 358 2.21 -6.26 -10.18
CA ARG A 358 1.12 -6.64 -9.25
C ARG A 358 1.12 -5.77 -7.99
N GLY A 359 0.03 -5.80 -7.22
CA GLY A 359 -0.16 -5.05 -6.00
C GLY A 359 -0.63 -3.61 -6.25
N THR A 360 -0.56 -2.77 -5.23
CA THR A 360 -0.95 -1.36 -5.28
C THR A 360 0.31 -0.49 -5.20
N PRO A 361 0.64 0.31 -6.22
CA PRO A 361 1.83 1.18 -6.18
C PRO A 361 1.64 2.36 -5.24
N CYS A 362 2.71 2.68 -4.51
CA CYS A 362 2.82 3.83 -3.63
C CYS A 362 3.99 4.72 -4.08
N VAL A 363 3.72 6.00 -4.29
CA VAL A 363 4.70 7.03 -4.62
C VAL A 363 4.90 7.91 -3.39
N TYR A 364 6.12 8.01 -2.89
CA TYR A 364 6.46 8.88 -1.78
C TYR A 364 6.56 10.34 -2.25
N TYR A 365 6.04 11.29 -1.45
CA TYR A 365 5.96 12.71 -1.85
C TYR A 365 7.28 13.25 -2.39
N GLY A 366 7.19 13.98 -3.48
CA GLY A 366 8.34 14.61 -4.13
C GLY A 366 9.19 13.67 -4.99
N THR A 367 8.97 12.35 -4.99
CA THR A 367 9.71 11.42 -5.87
C THR A 367 9.46 11.76 -7.33
N GLU A 368 8.27 12.25 -7.68
CA GLU A 368 7.92 12.76 -9.00
C GLU A 368 8.64 14.09 -9.37
N GLN A 369 9.28 14.72 -8.37
CA GLN A 369 10.12 15.92 -8.53
C GLN A 369 11.60 15.60 -8.39
N TYR A 370 11.97 14.32 -8.26
CA TYR A 370 13.33 13.84 -7.94
C TYR A 370 13.89 14.42 -6.63
N LEU A 371 12.98 14.71 -5.68
CA LEU A 371 13.31 15.30 -4.39
C LEU A 371 14.19 14.35 -3.58
N HIS A 372 15.35 14.82 -3.15
CA HIS A 372 16.27 14.06 -2.28
C HIS A 372 17.14 14.99 -1.46
N ASN A 373 17.78 14.44 -0.45
CA ASN A 373 18.81 15.12 0.34
C ASN A 373 19.83 14.07 0.78
N ASP A 374 21.09 14.31 0.44
CA ASP A 374 22.17 13.33 0.64
C ASP A 374 22.96 13.54 1.95
N THR A 375 22.54 14.47 2.79
CA THR A 375 23.12 14.67 4.11
C THR A 375 23.06 13.35 4.88
N ASN A 376 24.16 12.97 5.47
CA ASN A 376 24.32 11.69 6.18
C ASN A 376 23.83 10.47 5.37
N GLY A 377 24.09 10.46 4.06
CA GLY A 377 23.67 9.39 3.15
C GLY A 377 22.13 9.32 2.95
N GLY A 378 21.43 10.41 3.21
CA GLY A 378 19.98 10.49 3.04
C GLY A 378 19.17 9.71 4.08
N GLN A 379 19.79 9.29 5.19
CA GLN A 379 19.09 8.61 6.28
C GLN A 379 18.10 9.57 7.00
N ASP A 380 17.15 9.00 7.74
CA ASP A 380 16.27 9.76 8.62
C ASP A 380 17.07 10.70 9.55
N PRO A 381 16.69 11.98 9.69
CA PRO A 381 15.51 12.66 9.13
C PRO A 381 15.71 13.32 7.75
N TYR A 382 16.89 13.18 7.12
CA TYR A 382 17.26 13.88 5.89
C TYR A 382 16.52 13.38 4.65
N ASN A 383 15.87 12.21 4.72
CA ASN A 383 14.96 11.67 3.70
C ASN A 383 13.59 12.38 3.65
N ARG A 384 13.34 13.35 4.56
CA ARG A 384 12.08 14.09 4.72
C ARG A 384 12.24 15.60 4.44
N PRO A 385 12.84 16.04 3.32
CA PRO A 385 12.94 17.46 2.99
C PRO A 385 11.55 18.06 2.71
N MET A 386 11.40 19.38 2.93
CA MET A 386 10.18 20.10 2.53
C MET A 386 9.98 20.03 1.02
N MET A 387 8.75 19.79 0.60
CA MET A 387 8.41 19.81 -0.82
C MET A 387 8.20 21.25 -1.30
N GLU A 388 9.16 21.76 -2.06
CA GLU A 388 9.15 23.15 -2.54
C GLU A 388 8.80 23.25 -4.04
N ARG A 389 9.03 22.16 -4.80
CA ARG A 389 8.81 22.12 -6.24
C ARG A 389 7.51 21.38 -6.57
N TRP A 390 6.71 21.96 -7.48
CA TRP A 390 5.39 21.48 -7.86
C TRP A 390 5.21 21.50 -9.39
N SER A 391 6.23 21.08 -10.14
CA SER A 391 6.18 21.02 -11.60
C SER A 391 5.29 19.85 -12.05
N THR A 392 4.50 20.08 -13.09
CA THR A 392 3.65 19.06 -13.74
C THR A 392 4.26 18.51 -15.04
N ASP A 393 5.52 18.88 -15.33
CA ASP A 393 6.23 18.56 -16.58
C ASP A 393 7.53 17.77 -16.37
N THR A 394 7.87 17.36 -15.14
CA THR A 394 9.01 16.47 -14.95
C THR A 394 8.75 15.13 -15.65
N PRO A 395 9.78 14.45 -16.16
CA PRO A 395 9.63 13.12 -16.76
C PRO A 395 8.91 12.13 -15.84
N ALA A 396 9.26 12.08 -14.53
CA ALA A 396 8.61 11.22 -13.56
C ALA A 396 7.12 11.56 -13.35
N PHE A 397 6.76 12.87 -13.27
CA PHE A 397 5.36 13.30 -13.16
C PHE A 397 4.54 12.81 -14.36
N LEU A 398 5.04 13.04 -15.57
CA LEU A 398 4.35 12.65 -16.81
C LEU A 398 4.26 11.12 -16.96
N LEU A 399 5.29 10.40 -16.52
CA LEU A 399 5.31 8.94 -16.50
C LEU A 399 4.24 8.39 -15.55
N ILE A 400 4.20 8.88 -14.30
CA ILE A 400 3.20 8.47 -13.30
C ILE A 400 1.80 8.76 -13.83
N LYS A 401 1.52 9.95 -14.35
CA LYS A 401 0.24 10.34 -14.93
C LYS A 401 -0.24 9.36 -16.01
N LYS A 402 0.65 9.00 -16.94
CA LYS A 402 0.33 8.05 -18.02
C LYS A 402 0.07 6.63 -17.48
N LEU A 403 0.92 6.14 -16.60
CA LEU A 403 0.80 4.78 -16.08
C LEU A 403 -0.31 4.62 -15.04
N ALA A 404 -0.65 5.67 -14.30
CA ALA A 404 -1.84 5.70 -13.45
C ALA A 404 -3.13 5.53 -14.30
N ALA A 405 -3.19 6.16 -15.46
CA ALA A 405 -4.30 5.96 -16.40
C ALA A 405 -4.35 4.50 -16.92
N VAL A 406 -3.20 3.91 -17.27
CA VAL A 406 -3.12 2.49 -17.64
C VAL A 406 -3.64 1.61 -16.52
N ARG A 407 -3.20 1.83 -15.28
CA ARG A 407 -3.60 1.05 -14.11
C ARG A 407 -5.12 1.14 -13.85
N LYS A 408 -5.68 2.33 -13.95
CA LYS A 408 -7.12 2.56 -13.75
C LYS A 408 -7.98 1.83 -14.78
N GLU A 409 -7.50 1.71 -16.02
CA GLU A 409 -8.30 1.27 -17.16
C GLU A 409 -8.02 -0.17 -17.60
N ASN A 410 -6.86 -0.75 -17.28
CA ASN A 410 -6.45 -2.05 -17.78
C ASN A 410 -6.43 -3.11 -16.66
N PRO A 411 -7.40 -4.05 -16.65
CA PRO A 411 -7.47 -5.13 -15.67
C PRO A 411 -6.22 -6.03 -15.63
N ALA A 412 -5.43 -6.08 -16.71
CA ALA A 412 -4.20 -6.87 -16.72
C ALA A 412 -3.18 -6.40 -15.69
N VAL A 413 -3.00 -5.09 -15.48
CA VAL A 413 -2.09 -4.58 -14.44
C VAL A 413 -2.67 -4.68 -13.03
N GLN A 414 -4.00 -4.71 -12.91
CA GLN A 414 -4.69 -4.83 -11.62
C GLN A 414 -4.70 -6.27 -11.10
N TYR A 415 -5.03 -7.24 -11.98
CA TYR A 415 -5.35 -8.62 -11.61
C TYR A 415 -4.53 -9.67 -12.36
N GLY A 416 -3.81 -9.32 -13.43
CA GLY A 416 -3.23 -10.26 -14.37
C GLY A 416 -2.10 -11.11 -13.81
N SER A 417 -1.87 -12.27 -14.42
CA SER A 417 -0.67 -13.08 -14.23
C SER A 417 0.57 -12.33 -14.70
N HIS A 418 1.70 -12.56 -14.02
CA HIS A 418 3.01 -12.06 -14.43
C HIS A 418 3.72 -13.12 -15.28
N ARG A 419 4.20 -12.75 -16.47
CA ARG A 419 4.87 -13.68 -17.39
C ARG A 419 6.12 -13.05 -17.96
N THR A 420 7.27 -13.52 -17.52
CA THR A 420 8.58 -13.08 -18.00
C THR A 420 8.78 -13.45 -19.46
N LYS A 421 9.20 -12.50 -20.30
CA LYS A 421 9.41 -12.64 -21.76
C LYS A 421 10.88 -12.55 -22.15
N SER A 422 11.65 -11.75 -21.41
CA SER A 422 13.10 -11.67 -21.56
C SER A 422 13.72 -11.34 -20.22
N LEU A 423 14.81 -12.01 -19.88
CA LEU A 423 15.55 -11.78 -18.65
C LEU A 423 17.05 -11.87 -18.88
N SER A 424 17.73 -10.78 -18.61
CA SER A 424 19.18 -10.71 -18.49
C SER A 424 19.55 -9.78 -17.32
N PRO A 425 20.82 -9.64 -16.95
CA PRO A 425 21.20 -8.66 -15.94
C PRO A 425 20.79 -7.22 -16.30
N GLU A 426 20.73 -6.87 -17.58
CA GLU A 426 20.51 -5.51 -18.08
C GLU A 426 19.13 -5.29 -18.65
N VAL A 427 18.46 -6.33 -19.17
CA VAL A 427 17.16 -6.23 -19.83
C VAL A 427 16.14 -7.11 -19.12
N TYR A 428 14.96 -6.56 -18.87
CA TYR A 428 13.82 -7.27 -18.31
C TYR A 428 12.56 -6.93 -19.09
N ALA A 429 11.85 -7.96 -19.56
CA ALA A 429 10.56 -7.80 -20.20
C ALA A 429 9.55 -8.80 -19.63
N TYR A 430 8.36 -8.32 -19.33
CA TYR A 430 7.25 -9.16 -18.90
C TYR A 430 5.91 -8.69 -19.46
N THR A 431 4.96 -9.60 -19.50
CA THR A 431 3.56 -9.26 -19.73
C THR A 431 2.73 -9.50 -18.47
N ARG A 432 1.75 -8.63 -18.29
CA ARG A 432 0.61 -8.83 -17.37
C ARG A 432 -0.57 -9.22 -18.22
N VAL A 433 -1.24 -10.33 -17.89
CA VAL A 433 -2.34 -10.86 -18.69
C VAL A 433 -3.54 -11.20 -17.82
N TYR A 434 -4.68 -10.64 -18.15
CA TYR A 434 -5.97 -10.95 -17.53
C TYR A 434 -7.07 -11.01 -18.58
N ARG A 435 -7.62 -12.21 -18.83
CA ARG A 435 -8.55 -12.44 -19.95
C ARG A 435 -7.93 -12.00 -21.28
N ASP A 436 -8.64 -11.15 -22.01
CA ASP A 436 -8.23 -10.53 -23.27
C ASP A 436 -7.45 -9.20 -23.11
N ASN A 437 -7.07 -8.85 -21.88
CA ASN A 437 -6.27 -7.65 -21.62
C ASN A 437 -4.80 -8.03 -21.43
N CYS A 438 -3.91 -7.17 -21.95
CA CYS A 438 -2.47 -7.36 -21.82
C CYS A 438 -1.77 -6.03 -21.55
N CYS A 439 -0.71 -6.07 -20.77
CA CYS A 439 0.26 -4.99 -20.61
C CYS A 439 1.67 -5.57 -20.70
N LEU A 440 2.43 -5.16 -21.70
CA LEU A 440 3.84 -5.46 -21.87
C LEU A 440 4.68 -4.32 -21.27
N ALA A 441 5.61 -4.65 -20.39
CA ALA A 441 6.61 -3.72 -19.86
C ALA A 441 8.01 -4.24 -20.19
N VAL A 442 8.88 -3.34 -20.68
CA VAL A 442 10.26 -3.66 -21.08
C VAL A 442 11.20 -2.63 -20.47
N PHE A 443 12.28 -3.08 -19.86
CA PHE A 443 13.26 -2.25 -19.16
C PHE A 443 14.65 -2.58 -19.65
N ASN A 444 15.49 -1.55 -19.86
CA ASN A 444 16.91 -1.69 -20.15
C ASN A 444 17.74 -0.74 -19.26
N ARG A 445 18.51 -1.31 -18.32
CA ARG A 445 19.44 -0.57 -17.46
C ARG A 445 20.88 -0.49 -18.03
N GLY A 446 21.12 -1.19 -19.11
CA GLY A 446 22.41 -1.28 -19.78
C GLY A 446 22.59 -0.26 -20.92
N PRO A 447 23.63 -0.43 -21.75
CA PRO A 447 23.79 0.34 -22.98
C PRO A 447 22.59 0.18 -23.92
N GLN A 448 22.51 1.05 -24.93
CA GLN A 448 21.54 0.88 -26.01
C GLN A 448 21.69 -0.52 -26.62
N THR A 449 20.57 -1.20 -26.80
CA THR A 449 20.54 -2.58 -27.30
C THR A 449 19.33 -2.83 -28.19
N ARG A 450 19.36 -3.95 -28.90
CA ARG A 450 18.23 -4.43 -29.71
C ARG A 450 17.92 -5.87 -29.29
N ILE A 451 16.64 -6.15 -29.06
CA ILE A 451 16.17 -7.46 -28.63
C ILE A 451 15.02 -7.96 -29.50
N ASN A 452 14.76 -9.26 -29.45
CA ASN A 452 13.54 -9.87 -29.94
C ASN A 452 12.73 -10.39 -28.73
N LEU A 453 11.41 -10.26 -28.80
CA LEU A 453 10.51 -10.83 -27.80
C LEU A 453 9.60 -11.86 -28.47
N GLU A 454 9.38 -12.98 -27.78
CA GLU A 454 8.52 -14.06 -28.25
C GLU A 454 7.43 -14.36 -27.22
N GLY A 455 6.30 -14.89 -27.69
CA GLY A 455 5.18 -15.27 -26.85
C GLY A 455 4.54 -14.09 -26.12
N VAL A 456 4.59 -12.89 -26.71
CA VAL A 456 3.85 -11.74 -26.17
C VAL A 456 2.37 -11.91 -26.44
N GLU A 457 1.52 -11.65 -25.45
CA GLU A 457 0.07 -11.85 -25.56
C GLU A 457 -0.66 -10.59 -26.09
N LEU A 458 0.06 -9.73 -26.79
CA LEU A 458 -0.53 -8.63 -27.55
C LEU A 458 -1.06 -9.18 -28.90
N PRO A 459 -2.23 -8.71 -29.37
CA PRO A 459 -2.72 -9.04 -30.71
C PRO A 459 -1.75 -8.61 -31.81
N ASP A 460 -1.80 -9.30 -32.95
CA ASP A 460 -1.06 -8.88 -34.15
C ASP A 460 -1.48 -7.48 -34.59
N GLY A 461 -0.53 -6.67 -35.01
CA GLY A 461 -0.76 -5.30 -35.45
C GLY A 461 0.24 -4.29 -34.90
N GLU A 462 -0.06 -3.03 -35.11
CA GLU A 462 0.73 -1.91 -34.58
C GLU A 462 0.19 -1.48 -33.21
N HIS A 463 1.10 -1.31 -32.27
CA HIS A 463 0.82 -0.83 -30.92
C HIS A 463 1.70 0.38 -30.59
N LEU A 464 1.25 1.23 -29.67
CA LEU A 464 2.01 2.40 -29.26
C LEU A 464 2.61 2.20 -27.86
N ASP A 465 3.87 2.56 -27.71
CA ASP A 465 4.46 2.75 -26.39
C ASP A 465 3.75 3.90 -25.66
N VAL A 466 3.15 3.62 -24.53
CA VAL A 466 2.42 4.60 -23.72
C VAL A 466 3.31 5.77 -23.28
N LEU A 467 4.59 5.50 -23.03
CA LEU A 467 5.51 6.50 -22.50
C LEU A 467 5.96 7.48 -23.58
N SER A 468 6.41 6.98 -24.73
CA SER A 468 6.98 7.78 -25.81
C SER A 468 6.05 8.04 -26.99
N GLY A 469 4.98 7.26 -27.15
CA GLY A 469 4.14 7.28 -28.36
C GLY A 469 4.74 6.57 -29.57
N ARG A 470 5.91 5.95 -29.42
CA ARG A 470 6.60 5.23 -30.50
C ARG A 470 5.82 3.98 -30.90
N PRO A 471 5.59 3.74 -32.23
CA PRO A 471 4.94 2.51 -32.69
C PRO A 471 5.88 1.31 -32.62
N LEU A 472 5.29 0.15 -32.39
CA LEU A 472 5.93 -1.16 -32.50
C LEU A 472 4.94 -2.17 -33.11
N ALA A 473 5.47 -3.10 -33.89
CA ALA A 473 4.67 -4.11 -34.57
C ALA A 473 4.76 -5.46 -33.84
N VAL A 474 3.60 -6.11 -33.66
CA VAL A 474 3.49 -7.49 -33.19
C VAL A 474 3.01 -8.37 -34.34
N LYS A 475 3.66 -9.51 -34.55
CA LYS A 475 3.28 -10.49 -35.55
C LYS A 475 3.48 -11.91 -35.03
N GLY A 476 2.42 -12.70 -34.96
CA GLY A 476 2.45 -14.07 -34.45
C GLY A 476 2.95 -14.13 -32.98
N GLY A 477 2.61 -13.15 -32.16
CA GLY A 477 3.08 -13.04 -30.77
C GLY A 477 4.57 -12.70 -30.65
N ARG A 478 5.19 -12.09 -31.67
CA ARG A 478 6.61 -11.71 -31.70
C ARG A 478 6.78 -10.22 -31.94
N ILE A 479 7.82 -9.64 -31.33
CA ILE A 479 8.33 -8.31 -31.62
C ILE A 479 9.78 -8.46 -32.02
N GLU A 480 10.11 -8.13 -33.27
CA GLU A 480 11.45 -8.27 -33.81
C GLU A 480 12.21 -6.94 -33.80
N GLY A 481 13.48 -6.98 -33.45
CA GLY A 481 14.37 -5.84 -33.53
C GLY A 481 13.97 -4.66 -32.66
N LEU A 482 13.38 -4.89 -31.49
CA LEU A 482 12.99 -3.83 -30.55
C LEU A 482 14.20 -3.10 -30.02
N GLU A 483 14.33 -1.82 -30.36
CA GLU A 483 15.41 -0.97 -29.92
C GLU A 483 15.10 -0.35 -28.55
N LEU A 484 16.01 -0.53 -27.62
CA LEU A 484 15.95 -0.04 -26.26
C LEU A 484 17.11 0.95 -26.00
N GLY A 485 16.80 2.15 -25.59
CA GLY A 485 17.81 3.13 -25.17
C GLY A 485 18.48 2.74 -23.87
N ARG A 486 19.56 3.41 -23.51
CA ARG A 486 20.20 3.28 -22.20
C ARG A 486 19.26 3.81 -21.11
N ASP A 487 19.17 3.10 -19.97
CA ASP A 487 18.34 3.46 -18.82
C ASP A 487 16.92 3.89 -19.28
N SER A 488 16.18 2.94 -19.88
CA SER A 488 14.88 3.21 -20.49
C SER A 488 13.83 2.18 -20.11
N ALA A 489 12.58 2.62 -20.09
CA ALA A 489 11.39 1.80 -19.97
C ALA A 489 10.50 1.99 -21.19
N LEU A 490 9.77 0.94 -21.57
CA LEU A 490 8.75 0.94 -22.62
C LEU A 490 7.52 0.18 -22.07
N VAL A 491 6.34 0.73 -22.28
CA VAL A 491 5.09 0.12 -21.80
C VAL A 491 4.06 0.13 -22.93
N VAL A 492 3.54 -1.04 -23.25
CA VAL A 492 2.47 -1.20 -24.24
C VAL A 492 1.26 -1.84 -23.58
N GLN A 493 0.07 -1.31 -23.84
CA GLN A 493 -1.15 -1.92 -23.34
C GLN A 493 -2.09 -2.31 -24.48
N TYR A 494 -2.81 -3.38 -24.26
CA TYR A 494 -3.99 -3.76 -25.03
C TYR A 494 -5.16 -3.93 -24.07
N LYS A 495 -6.26 -3.25 -24.36
CA LYS A 495 -7.51 -3.38 -23.61
C LYS A 495 -8.48 -4.20 -24.47
N GLY A 496 -8.86 -5.34 -23.95
CA GLY A 496 -9.91 -6.17 -24.55
C GLY A 496 -11.29 -5.53 -24.43
N THR A 497 -12.32 -6.31 -24.65
CA THR A 497 -13.71 -5.82 -24.61
C THR A 497 -14.08 -5.32 -23.21
N PRO A 498 -14.47 -4.04 -23.06
CA PRO A 498 -14.89 -3.50 -21.76
C PRO A 498 -16.12 -4.25 -21.23
N ARG A 499 -16.02 -4.77 -20.02
CA ARG A 499 -17.16 -5.40 -19.32
C ARG A 499 -17.65 -4.44 -18.23
N ARG A 500 -18.41 -3.41 -18.62
CA ARG A 500 -19.09 -2.54 -17.65
C ARG A 500 -20.28 -3.26 -17.06
N HIS A 501 -20.41 -3.22 -15.75
CA HIS A 501 -21.54 -3.77 -15.04
C HIS A 501 -22.04 -2.76 -13.98
N ASN A 502 -23.37 -2.50 -14.03
CA ASN A 502 -24.09 -1.71 -13.03
C ASN A 502 -24.93 -2.67 -12.20
N GLY A 503 -24.38 -3.22 -11.13
CA GLY A 503 -25.08 -4.21 -10.32
C GLY A 503 -24.16 -4.86 -9.29
N LEU A 504 -24.37 -6.13 -9.00
CA LEU A 504 -23.51 -6.93 -8.13
C LEU A 504 -22.35 -7.53 -8.95
N GLU A 505 -21.13 -7.37 -8.46
CA GLU A 505 -19.94 -8.10 -8.93
C GLU A 505 -19.45 -9.07 -7.85
N LEU A 506 -19.33 -10.34 -8.21
CA LEU A 506 -18.66 -11.35 -7.38
C LEU A 506 -17.22 -11.52 -7.85
N THR A 507 -16.29 -11.47 -6.91
CA THR A 507 -14.92 -11.89 -7.15
C THR A 507 -14.66 -13.21 -6.45
N PHE A 508 -14.47 -14.28 -7.24
CA PHE A 508 -14.01 -15.57 -6.73
C PHE A 508 -12.49 -15.60 -6.70
N ILE A 509 -11.93 -16.03 -5.56
CA ILE A 509 -10.50 -16.28 -5.39
C ILE A 509 -10.35 -17.71 -4.86
N LEU A 510 -9.55 -18.50 -5.54
CA LEU A 510 -9.19 -19.83 -5.11
C LEU A 510 -7.69 -19.94 -4.93
N ASN A 511 -7.28 -20.39 -3.75
CA ASN A 511 -5.89 -20.69 -3.39
C ASN A 511 -5.67 -22.18 -3.16
N GLY A 512 -4.39 -22.60 -3.11
CA GLY A 512 -4.00 -23.95 -2.69
C GLY A 512 -4.18 -25.04 -3.73
N PHE A 513 -4.48 -24.71 -4.99
CA PHE A 513 -4.56 -25.68 -6.07
C PHE A 513 -3.57 -25.35 -7.19
N ARG A 514 -2.56 -26.19 -7.33
CA ARG A 514 -1.58 -26.12 -8.40
C ARG A 514 -2.05 -26.94 -9.60
N THR A 515 -2.35 -26.27 -10.72
CA THR A 515 -2.75 -26.93 -11.96
C THR A 515 -1.56 -27.39 -12.77
N SER A 516 -1.78 -28.44 -13.57
CA SER A 516 -0.92 -28.83 -14.69
C SER A 516 -1.27 -28.02 -15.94
N PHE A 517 -0.35 -27.97 -16.90
CA PHE A 517 -0.62 -27.34 -18.19
C PHE A 517 -1.83 -28.01 -18.88
N GLY A 518 -2.75 -27.20 -19.42
CA GLY A 518 -4.00 -27.66 -20.00
C GLY A 518 -5.15 -27.85 -19.03
N GLN A 519 -4.97 -27.57 -17.71
CA GLN A 519 -6.05 -27.58 -16.73
C GLN A 519 -6.66 -26.19 -16.54
N ARG A 520 -7.98 -26.17 -16.37
CA ARG A 520 -8.77 -24.97 -16.07
C ARG A 520 -9.54 -25.11 -14.78
N VAL A 521 -9.54 -24.08 -13.97
CA VAL A 521 -10.38 -23.97 -12.78
C VAL A 521 -11.65 -23.19 -13.13
N LYS A 522 -12.81 -23.74 -12.71
CA LYS A 522 -14.11 -23.12 -12.90
C LYS A 522 -14.93 -23.13 -11.61
N VAL A 523 -15.94 -22.27 -11.56
CA VAL A 523 -16.97 -22.25 -10.50
C VAL A 523 -18.30 -22.65 -11.12
N ILE A 524 -18.92 -23.68 -10.55
CA ILE A 524 -20.23 -24.19 -10.98
C ILE A 524 -21.23 -23.99 -9.84
N GLY A 525 -22.48 -23.65 -10.14
CA GLY A 525 -23.48 -23.41 -9.11
C GLY A 525 -24.92 -23.42 -9.60
N ASN A 526 -25.86 -23.24 -8.66
CA ASN A 526 -27.29 -23.33 -8.90
C ASN A 526 -27.91 -22.12 -9.62
N CYS A 527 -27.15 -21.06 -9.80
CA CYS A 527 -27.64 -19.84 -10.44
C CYS A 527 -27.25 -19.77 -11.94
N PRO A 528 -27.99 -18.98 -12.76
CA PRO A 528 -27.72 -18.88 -14.19
C PRO A 528 -26.30 -18.43 -14.51
N GLU A 529 -25.75 -17.49 -13.73
CA GLU A 529 -24.40 -16.94 -13.92
C GLU A 529 -23.29 -17.96 -13.62
N LEU A 530 -23.61 -19.03 -12.88
CA LEU A 530 -22.71 -20.16 -12.57
C LEU A 530 -23.12 -21.45 -13.30
N GLY A 531 -23.97 -21.31 -14.33
CA GLY A 531 -24.34 -22.39 -15.25
C GLY A 531 -25.50 -23.28 -14.80
N GLY A 532 -26.15 -23.07 -13.63
CA GLY A 532 -27.25 -23.90 -13.16
C GLY A 532 -26.87 -25.38 -13.00
N TRP A 533 -25.67 -25.67 -12.52
CA TRP A 533 -25.03 -26.99 -12.42
C TRP A 533 -24.68 -27.64 -13.77
N ASP A 534 -24.76 -26.89 -14.89
CA ASP A 534 -24.29 -27.36 -16.19
C ASP A 534 -22.77 -27.04 -16.30
N ARG A 535 -21.93 -28.06 -16.40
CA ARG A 535 -20.46 -27.93 -16.44
C ARG A 535 -19.96 -27.12 -17.63
N GLU A 536 -20.65 -27.21 -18.77
CA GLU A 536 -20.27 -26.50 -20.00
C GLU A 536 -20.47 -24.98 -19.86
N LYS A 537 -21.37 -24.59 -18.94
CA LYS A 537 -21.68 -23.20 -18.61
C LYS A 537 -21.02 -22.70 -17.32
N ALA A 538 -20.19 -23.54 -16.68
CA ALA A 538 -19.48 -23.17 -15.46
C ALA A 538 -18.55 -21.97 -15.69
N PHE A 539 -18.48 -21.05 -14.74
CA PHE A 539 -17.74 -19.79 -14.84
C PHE A 539 -16.22 -20.04 -14.70
N PRO A 540 -15.38 -19.70 -15.70
CA PRO A 540 -13.95 -19.92 -15.65
C PRO A 540 -13.24 -18.87 -14.78
N LEU A 541 -12.22 -19.33 -14.04
CA LEU A 541 -11.26 -18.47 -13.35
C LEU A 541 -9.99 -18.32 -14.18
N GLU A 542 -9.34 -17.18 -14.00
CA GLU A 542 -8.05 -16.86 -14.62
C GLU A 542 -6.89 -17.30 -13.70
N TYR A 543 -5.88 -17.92 -14.27
CA TYR A 543 -4.65 -18.26 -13.60
C TYR A 543 -3.83 -17.00 -13.28
N ILE A 544 -3.45 -16.79 -12.04
CA ILE A 544 -2.61 -15.67 -11.61
C ILE A 544 -1.19 -16.15 -11.33
N ASN A 545 -1.05 -17.18 -10.50
CA ASN A 545 0.19 -17.87 -10.19
C ASN A 545 -0.09 -19.31 -9.70
N GLU A 546 0.93 -20.06 -9.31
CA GLU A 546 0.79 -21.47 -8.89
C GLU A 546 -0.14 -21.70 -7.68
N ASN A 547 -0.46 -20.64 -6.92
CA ASN A 547 -1.32 -20.70 -5.73
C ASN A 547 -2.66 -20.01 -5.91
N MET A 548 -2.85 -19.17 -6.94
CA MET A 548 -4.00 -18.26 -7.00
C MET A 548 -4.70 -18.27 -8.35
N TRP A 549 -6.03 -18.44 -8.29
CA TRP A 549 -6.96 -18.27 -9.40
C TRP A 549 -7.98 -17.20 -9.04
N ILE A 550 -8.36 -16.35 -9.98
CA ILE A 550 -9.32 -15.26 -9.76
C ILE A 550 -10.33 -15.16 -10.91
N GLY A 551 -11.57 -14.78 -10.58
CA GLY A 551 -12.59 -14.47 -11.58
C GLY A 551 -13.58 -13.43 -11.09
N HIS A 552 -13.86 -12.43 -11.92
CA HIS A 552 -14.85 -11.38 -11.66
C HIS A 552 -16.13 -11.71 -12.44
N LEU A 553 -17.18 -12.03 -11.73
CA LEU A 553 -18.49 -12.44 -12.28
C LEU A 553 -19.51 -11.33 -12.07
N PRO A 554 -20.00 -10.69 -13.14
CA PRO A 554 -21.17 -9.83 -13.05
C PRO A 554 -22.43 -10.64 -12.74
N VAL A 555 -23.17 -10.29 -11.69
CA VAL A 555 -24.40 -10.96 -11.30
C VAL A 555 -25.60 -10.03 -11.53
N LYS A 556 -26.60 -10.52 -12.26
CA LYS A 556 -27.82 -9.79 -12.58
C LYS A 556 -29.05 -10.44 -11.98
N GLU A 557 -29.26 -11.74 -12.33
CA GLU A 557 -30.48 -12.46 -11.99
C GLU A 557 -30.49 -12.98 -10.56
N SER A 558 -29.30 -13.27 -10.02
CA SER A 558 -29.15 -13.88 -8.70
C SER A 558 -28.82 -12.88 -7.59
N ALA A 559 -28.72 -11.58 -7.91
CA ALA A 559 -28.49 -10.54 -6.90
C ALA A 559 -29.62 -10.54 -5.86
N GLY A 560 -29.27 -10.43 -4.56
CA GLY A 560 -30.21 -10.51 -3.44
C GLY A 560 -30.76 -11.92 -3.15
N ARG A 561 -30.22 -12.99 -3.75
CA ARG A 561 -30.69 -14.37 -3.58
C ARG A 561 -29.60 -15.27 -2.98
N PRO A 562 -29.97 -16.40 -2.34
CA PRO A 562 -29.01 -17.41 -1.93
C PRO A 562 -28.51 -18.19 -3.14
N ILE A 563 -27.20 -18.46 -3.17
CA ILE A 563 -26.55 -19.33 -4.15
C ILE A 563 -25.85 -20.49 -3.48
N ALA A 564 -25.73 -21.60 -4.22
CA ALA A 564 -24.89 -22.75 -3.90
C ALA A 564 -23.90 -22.96 -5.04
N TYR A 565 -22.62 -23.19 -4.72
CA TYR A 565 -21.57 -23.36 -5.74
C TYR A 565 -20.44 -24.25 -5.25
N LYS A 566 -19.65 -24.78 -6.20
CA LYS A 566 -18.42 -25.55 -6.00
C LYS A 566 -17.34 -25.11 -6.97
N PHE A 567 -16.09 -25.38 -6.58
CA PHE A 567 -14.98 -25.29 -7.53
C PHE A 567 -14.78 -26.63 -8.25
N MET A 568 -14.39 -26.56 -9.50
CA MET A 568 -14.08 -27.71 -10.33
C MET A 568 -12.84 -27.44 -11.18
N VAL A 569 -12.15 -28.52 -11.53
CA VAL A 569 -11.02 -28.51 -12.47
C VAL A 569 -11.33 -29.46 -13.61
N GLU A 570 -11.07 -29.00 -14.83
CA GLU A 570 -11.20 -29.85 -16.02
C GLU A 570 -9.97 -29.71 -16.92
N ASP A 571 -9.64 -30.79 -17.62
CA ASP A 571 -8.60 -30.77 -18.66
C ASP A 571 -9.16 -30.21 -19.97
N GLU A 572 -8.41 -29.35 -20.67
CA GLU A 572 -8.81 -28.76 -21.97
C GLU A 572 -9.16 -29.79 -23.03
N GLY A 573 -8.63 -31.01 -22.94
CA GLY A 573 -8.94 -32.14 -23.84
C GLY A 573 -10.12 -33.01 -23.39
N GLY A 574 -10.83 -32.64 -22.31
CA GLY A 574 -11.99 -33.40 -21.79
C GLY A 574 -11.66 -34.70 -21.05
N GLY A 575 -10.38 -34.97 -20.78
CA GLY A 575 -9.91 -36.25 -20.22
C GLY A 575 -10.01 -36.40 -18.69
N GLY A 576 -10.07 -35.31 -17.95
CA GLY A 576 -10.16 -35.30 -16.50
C GLY A 576 -11.13 -34.26 -15.99
N LEU A 577 -11.97 -34.64 -15.03
CA LEU A 577 -12.89 -33.75 -14.34
C LEU A 577 -12.90 -34.09 -12.86
N PHE A 578 -12.64 -33.14 -11.98
CA PHE A 578 -12.78 -33.33 -10.56
C PHE A 578 -13.25 -32.07 -9.85
N TYR A 579 -13.91 -32.27 -8.73
CA TYR A 579 -14.47 -31.22 -7.89
C TYR A 579 -13.68 -31.16 -6.58
N GLU A 580 -13.72 -30.01 -5.92
CA GLU A 580 -13.25 -29.91 -4.54
C GLU A 580 -13.97 -30.95 -3.65
N ASN A 581 -13.23 -31.51 -2.68
CA ASN A 581 -13.74 -32.60 -1.83
C ASN A 581 -14.49 -32.07 -0.59
N ARG A 582 -15.51 -31.22 -0.81
CA ARG A 582 -16.38 -30.70 0.26
C ARG A 582 -17.80 -30.49 -0.27
N PRO A 583 -18.81 -30.32 0.62
CA PRO A 583 -20.15 -29.89 0.22
C PRO A 583 -20.12 -28.56 -0.52
N ALA A 584 -21.19 -28.27 -1.26
CA ALA A 584 -21.31 -26.98 -1.91
C ALA A 584 -21.24 -25.81 -0.91
N HIS A 585 -20.59 -24.74 -1.30
CA HIS A 585 -20.62 -23.49 -0.56
C HIS A 585 -22.00 -22.83 -0.70
N PHE A 586 -22.46 -22.18 0.37
CA PHE A 586 -23.71 -21.43 0.38
C PHE A 586 -23.46 -19.98 0.75
N ARG A 587 -24.05 -19.06 -0.02
CA ARG A 587 -23.99 -17.62 0.26
C ARG A 587 -25.30 -16.93 -0.11
N HIS A 588 -25.74 -16.03 0.75
CA HIS A 588 -26.77 -15.03 0.39
C HIS A 588 -26.06 -13.85 -0.27
N LEU A 589 -26.42 -13.53 -1.49
CA LEU A 589 -25.82 -12.43 -2.24
C LEU A 589 -26.46 -11.10 -1.84
N PRO A 590 -25.69 -9.99 -1.75
CA PRO A 590 -26.26 -8.65 -1.64
C PRO A 590 -27.04 -8.28 -2.93
N ALA A 591 -27.91 -7.29 -2.83
CA ALA A 591 -28.69 -6.81 -3.97
C ALA A 591 -27.85 -6.05 -5.02
N GLY A 592 -26.65 -5.58 -4.65
CA GLY A 592 -25.72 -4.87 -5.52
C GLY A 592 -24.39 -4.63 -4.85
N GLY A 593 -23.46 -3.95 -5.55
CA GLY A 593 -22.15 -3.62 -5.06
C GLY A 593 -21.11 -4.70 -5.37
N PHE A 594 -20.22 -4.98 -4.44
CA PHE A 594 -19.09 -5.90 -4.61
C PHE A 594 -19.09 -6.94 -3.48
N LEU A 595 -18.81 -8.21 -3.82
CA LEU A 595 -18.61 -9.28 -2.85
C LEU A 595 -17.43 -10.16 -3.27
N GLU A 596 -16.42 -10.26 -2.41
CA GLU A 596 -15.29 -11.16 -2.59
C GLU A 596 -15.52 -12.48 -1.84
N LEU A 597 -15.31 -13.60 -2.53
CA LEU A 597 -15.45 -14.97 -2.04
C LEU A 597 -14.11 -15.69 -2.18
N LYS A 598 -13.34 -15.69 -1.08
CA LYS A 598 -12.00 -16.30 -1.01
C LYS A 598 -12.08 -17.69 -0.39
N HIS A 599 -11.48 -18.66 -1.07
CA HIS A 599 -11.48 -20.06 -0.67
C HIS A 599 -10.09 -20.70 -0.84
N ALA A 600 -9.81 -21.70 -0.01
CA ALA A 600 -8.73 -22.63 -0.23
C ALA A 600 -9.29 -23.93 -0.83
N TRP A 601 -8.58 -24.51 -1.79
CA TRP A 601 -8.92 -25.83 -2.33
C TRP A 601 -8.85 -26.90 -1.24
N SER A 602 -9.79 -27.83 -1.23
CA SER A 602 -9.83 -28.94 -0.25
C SER A 602 -10.39 -30.23 -0.85
#